data_c53d53eef74dad2ee3df08c8e93d9c3b
#
_entry.id   c53d53eef74dad2ee3df08c8e93d9c3b
#
_cell.length_a   1.000
_cell.length_b   1.000
_cell.length_c   1.000
_cell.angle_alpha   90.00
_cell.angle_beta   90.00
_cell.angle_gamma   90.00
#
_symmetry.space_group_name_H-M   'P 1'
#
loop_
_entity.id
_entity.type
_entity.pdbx_description
1 polymer ?
#
loop_
_entity_poly.entity_id
_entity_poly.type
_entity_poly.pdbx_seq_one_letter_code
_entity_poly.pdbx_strand_id
1 'polypeptide(L)'
;MKNTARVVVIGGGVVGVSVLYHLTKAGWRDVLLIERSELTSGSTWHAAGGMHTVNGDPNVAKLQQYTINLYKELEQISGQSCGLHITGGLMLAGTPERLDWLKMTVARGRYLGMDLELIDMAETKKRHPLLDEKHFVGAIYDPIEGHVDPYGVTHAYAKAAQIGGAEIVRQNRVVDLKQRADGSWDVITEQGNVHAEHVVNAGGLWAREVGRMVGLELPILAMEHQYIITDDLPELAGQPELLHVIDFEGEIYMRQERGGVLLGTYERAGVPWSPRTTPWDFGQDLLPNDLERIAPSLEVGFKHFPRLGEVGIRRIVNGPFTFAPDGNPLVGPVPGMRNFWVACGVMAGFSQGGGVGLALSHWMVDGDPGADIWGMDVARYGEWATRRYTNTKVRENYSRRFRIRFPNEELPAARPLKTTPVYDRMQAENPLWGDYCGLEHA
;
A
#
# COMPACT_ATOMS: atom_id res chain seq x y z
N MET A 1 -20.26 -16.36 -17.30
CA MET A 1 -20.32 -15.02 -16.68
C MET A 1 -21.74 -14.50 -16.79
N LYS A 2 -22.30 -13.96 -15.70
CA LYS A 2 -23.61 -13.29 -15.71
C LYS A 2 -23.57 -12.00 -16.53
N ASN A 3 -24.71 -11.58 -17.06
CA ASN A 3 -24.82 -10.37 -17.90
C ASN A 3 -25.34 -9.13 -17.14
N THR A 4 -25.68 -9.30 -15.86
CA THR A 4 -26.08 -8.21 -14.95
C THR A 4 -25.41 -8.39 -13.59
N ALA A 5 -25.08 -7.32 -12.91
CA ALA A 5 -24.59 -7.32 -11.56
C ALA A 5 -24.96 -6.01 -10.85
N ARG A 6 -25.14 -6.04 -9.54
CA ARG A 6 -25.23 -4.81 -8.76
C ARG A 6 -23.90 -4.07 -8.75
N VAL A 7 -22.80 -4.79 -8.55
CA VAL A 7 -21.45 -4.22 -8.57
C VAL A 7 -20.52 -5.07 -9.42
N VAL A 8 -19.73 -4.41 -10.26
CA VAL A 8 -18.55 -5.00 -10.88
C VAL A 8 -17.29 -4.42 -10.25
N VAL A 9 -16.48 -5.27 -9.63
CA VAL A 9 -15.14 -4.93 -9.12
C VAL A 9 -14.11 -5.33 -10.18
N ILE A 10 -13.30 -4.38 -10.65
CA ILE A 10 -12.27 -4.60 -11.67
C ILE A 10 -10.92 -4.77 -11.01
N GLY A 11 -10.34 -5.98 -11.08
CA GLY A 11 -9.03 -6.33 -10.56
C GLY A 11 -9.04 -7.33 -9.41
N GLY A 12 -8.29 -8.41 -9.56
CA GLY A 12 -8.18 -9.55 -8.63
C GLY A 12 -6.95 -9.53 -7.73
N GLY A 13 -6.37 -8.36 -7.47
CA GLY A 13 -5.36 -8.18 -6.42
C GLY A 13 -5.98 -8.13 -5.02
N VAL A 14 -5.14 -8.09 -3.97
CA VAL A 14 -5.58 -8.12 -2.57
C VAL A 14 -6.64 -7.06 -2.24
N VAL A 15 -6.57 -5.88 -2.85
CA VAL A 15 -7.55 -4.80 -2.63
C VAL A 15 -8.90 -5.12 -3.25
N GLY A 16 -8.93 -5.57 -4.50
CA GLY A 16 -10.18 -5.90 -5.20
C GLY A 16 -10.95 -7.05 -4.55
N VAL A 17 -10.25 -8.14 -4.16
CA VAL A 17 -10.89 -9.24 -3.44
C VAL A 17 -11.32 -8.84 -2.02
N SER A 18 -10.62 -7.89 -1.39
CA SER A 18 -11.04 -7.32 -0.10
C SER A 18 -12.33 -6.51 -0.23
N VAL A 19 -12.43 -5.63 -1.25
CA VAL A 19 -13.68 -4.90 -1.55
C VAL A 19 -14.82 -5.89 -1.80
N LEU A 20 -14.59 -6.92 -2.62
CA LEU A 20 -15.57 -7.95 -2.92
C LEU A 20 -16.08 -8.65 -1.64
N TYR A 21 -15.15 -9.04 -0.74
CA TYR A 21 -15.48 -9.67 0.54
C TYR A 21 -16.32 -8.75 1.43
N HIS A 22 -15.91 -7.48 1.58
CA HIS A 22 -16.61 -6.55 2.46
C HIS A 22 -18.01 -6.19 1.95
N LEU A 23 -18.20 -6.09 0.62
CA LEU A 23 -19.54 -5.93 0.04
C LEU A 23 -20.45 -7.12 0.36
N THR A 24 -19.93 -8.36 0.28
CA THR A 24 -20.72 -9.55 0.67
C THR A 24 -20.97 -9.60 2.17
N LYS A 25 -20.00 -9.23 3.00
CA LYS A 25 -20.15 -9.13 4.46
C LYS A 25 -21.21 -8.08 4.84
N ALA A 26 -21.29 -6.97 4.08
CA ALA A 26 -22.33 -5.95 4.21
C ALA A 26 -23.71 -6.35 3.64
N GLY A 27 -23.85 -7.58 3.14
CA GLY A 27 -25.12 -8.15 2.68
C GLY A 27 -25.42 -8.00 1.18
N TRP A 28 -24.53 -7.40 0.39
CA TRP A 28 -24.71 -7.38 -1.06
C TRP A 28 -24.29 -8.73 -1.65
N ARG A 29 -25.20 -9.36 -2.41
CA ARG A 29 -24.97 -10.72 -2.96
C ARG A 29 -24.74 -10.75 -4.45
N ASP A 30 -25.28 -9.78 -5.19
CA ASP A 30 -25.13 -9.68 -6.64
C ASP A 30 -23.88 -8.87 -7.00
N VAL A 31 -22.73 -9.39 -6.57
CA VAL A 31 -21.41 -8.76 -6.77
C VAL A 31 -20.55 -9.66 -7.66
N LEU A 32 -19.82 -9.03 -8.58
CA LEU A 32 -18.97 -9.69 -9.57
C LEU A 32 -17.58 -9.06 -9.55
N LEU A 33 -16.54 -9.88 -9.47
CA LEU A 33 -15.18 -9.46 -9.74
C LEU A 33 -14.72 -9.94 -11.10
N ILE A 34 -14.11 -9.07 -11.88
CA ILE A 34 -13.51 -9.40 -13.18
C ILE A 34 -12.01 -9.15 -13.12
N GLU A 35 -11.24 -10.20 -13.36
CA GLU A 35 -9.78 -10.17 -13.42
C GLU A 35 -9.30 -10.55 -14.82
N ARG A 36 -8.40 -9.74 -15.39
CA ARG A 36 -7.88 -9.96 -16.74
C ARG A 36 -7.01 -11.21 -16.89
N SER A 37 -6.39 -11.65 -15.80
CA SER A 37 -5.49 -12.81 -15.74
C SER A 37 -5.88 -13.70 -14.56
N GLU A 38 -4.93 -14.06 -13.71
CA GLU A 38 -5.17 -14.80 -12.47
C GLU A 38 -5.20 -13.85 -11.27
N LEU A 39 -5.85 -14.28 -10.18
CA LEU A 39 -5.76 -13.52 -8.93
C LEU A 39 -4.29 -13.32 -8.57
N THR A 40 -3.98 -12.19 -7.96
CA THR A 40 -2.63 -11.77 -7.57
C THR A 40 -1.69 -11.31 -8.69
N SER A 41 -1.99 -11.49 -9.97
CA SER A 41 -1.04 -11.32 -11.10
C SER A 41 -0.37 -9.94 -11.23
N GLY A 42 -0.90 -8.91 -10.56
CA GLY A 42 -0.28 -7.58 -10.51
C GLY A 42 0.84 -7.49 -9.48
N SER A 43 0.84 -6.44 -8.65
CA SER A 43 1.86 -6.24 -7.60
C SER A 43 1.71 -7.20 -6.41
N THR A 44 0.55 -7.83 -6.25
CA THR A 44 0.23 -8.62 -5.06
C THR A 44 1.15 -9.83 -4.88
N TRP A 45 1.43 -10.60 -5.93
CA TRP A 45 2.13 -11.88 -5.84
C TRP A 45 3.60 -11.77 -5.42
N HIS A 46 4.26 -10.65 -5.75
CA HIS A 46 5.67 -10.41 -5.43
C HIS A 46 5.88 -9.50 -4.22
N ALA A 47 4.84 -9.16 -3.49
CA ALA A 47 4.94 -8.32 -2.30
C ALA A 47 5.70 -9.03 -1.17
N ALA A 48 6.41 -8.27 -0.35
CA ALA A 48 7.13 -8.80 0.82
C ALA A 48 6.21 -9.34 1.93
N GLY A 49 4.93 -8.96 1.91
CA GLY A 49 3.91 -9.46 2.83
C GLY A 49 3.94 -8.84 4.23
N GLY A 50 4.80 -7.85 4.50
CA GLY A 50 4.89 -7.19 5.80
C GLY A 50 3.60 -6.46 6.19
N MET A 51 3.29 -6.47 7.48
CA MET A 51 2.11 -5.82 8.07
C MET A 51 2.53 -4.84 9.15
N HIS A 52 2.00 -3.60 9.06
CA HIS A 52 2.29 -2.51 9.99
C HIS A 52 1.00 -1.84 10.45
N THR A 53 0.93 -1.48 11.74
CA THR A 53 -0.22 -0.75 12.31
C THR A 53 -0.04 0.75 12.25
N VAL A 54 1.20 1.23 12.35
CA VAL A 54 1.51 2.65 12.48
C VAL A 54 1.34 3.39 11.15
N ASN A 55 0.60 4.50 11.19
CA ASN A 55 0.46 5.44 10.08
C ASN A 55 0.44 6.89 10.60
N GLY A 56 0.81 7.83 9.74
CA GLY A 56 0.75 9.27 10.04
C GLY A 56 -0.70 9.78 10.19
N ASP A 57 -1.64 9.18 9.46
CA ASP A 57 -3.07 9.45 9.59
C ASP A 57 -3.68 8.49 10.62
N PRO A 58 -4.37 8.99 11.67
CA PRO A 58 -4.92 8.15 12.73
C PRO A 58 -6.03 7.22 12.27
N ASN A 59 -6.85 7.61 11.29
CA ASN A 59 -7.92 6.75 10.79
C ASN A 59 -7.37 5.65 9.87
N VAL A 60 -6.37 5.97 9.05
CA VAL A 60 -5.63 4.95 8.29
C VAL A 60 -4.95 3.95 9.22
N ALA A 61 -4.35 4.42 10.33
CA ALA A 61 -3.76 3.52 11.34
C ALA A 61 -4.78 2.56 11.95
N LYS A 62 -6.00 3.03 12.28
CA LYS A 62 -7.10 2.16 12.76
C LYS A 62 -7.51 1.13 11.71
N LEU A 63 -7.60 1.53 10.44
CA LEU A 63 -7.93 0.62 9.34
C LEU A 63 -6.81 -0.40 9.08
N GLN A 64 -5.55 -0.04 9.32
CA GLN A 64 -4.43 -0.99 9.29
C GLN A 64 -4.55 -2.02 10.43
N GLN A 65 -4.81 -1.58 11.65
CA GLN A 65 -5.05 -2.47 12.79
C GLN A 65 -6.26 -3.42 12.53
N TYR A 66 -7.34 -2.89 11.96
CA TYR A 66 -8.47 -3.71 11.53
C TYR A 66 -8.05 -4.77 10.52
N THR A 67 -7.25 -4.40 9.52
CA THR A 67 -6.78 -5.31 8.46
C THR A 67 -6.02 -6.49 9.05
N ILE A 68 -5.07 -6.24 9.96
CA ILE A 68 -4.25 -7.28 10.58
C ILE A 68 -5.11 -8.23 11.42
N ASN A 69 -6.02 -7.69 12.22
CA ASN A 69 -6.92 -8.50 13.06
C ASN A 69 -7.88 -9.35 12.20
N LEU A 70 -8.31 -8.84 11.05
CA LEU A 70 -9.21 -9.53 10.15
C LEU A 70 -8.62 -10.83 9.59
N TYR A 71 -7.31 -10.95 9.42
CA TYR A 71 -6.71 -12.13 8.81
C TYR A 71 -6.98 -13.42 9.58
N LYS A 72 -7.03 -13.37 10.92
CA LYS A 72 -7.43 -14.53 11.75
C LYS A 72 -8.87 -14.95 11.52
N GLU A 73 -9.78 -13.97 11.45
CA GLU A 73 -11.19 -14.20 11.14
C GLU A 73 -11.36 -14.77 9.73
N LEU A 74 -10.60 -14.21 8.78
CA LEU A 74 -10.64 -14.59 7.37
C LEU A 74 -10.22 -16.05 7.13
N GLU A 75 -9.19 -16.55 7.83
CA GLU A 75 -8.79 -17.96 7.79
C GLU A 75 -9.92 -18.87 8.28
N GLN A 76 -10.60 -18.48 9.37
CA GLN A 76 -11.70 -19.27 9.92
C GLN A 76 -12.90 -19.32 8.96
N ILE A 77 -13.27 -18.19 8.35
CA ILE A 77 -14.41 -18.10 7.42
C ILE A 77 -14.12 -18.87 6.14
N SER A 78 -12.94 -18.66 5.56
CA SER A 78 -12.60 -19.20 4.24
C SER A 78 -12.08 -20.64 4.29
N GLY A 79 -11.50 -21.08 5.41
CA GLY A 79 -10.70 -22.30 5.50
C GLY A 79 -9.44 -22.27 4.65
N GLN A 80 -8.99 -21.07 4.22
CA GLN A 80 -7.77 -20.83 3.47
C GLN A 80 -6.76 -20.14 4.37
N SER A 81 -5.56 -20.71 4.51
CA SER A 81 -4.50 -20.06 5.29
C SER A 81 -4.06 -18.75 4.64
N CYS A 82 -3.93 -17.72 5.44
CA CYS A 82 -3.32 -16.44 5.10
C CYS A 82 -1.79 -16.48 5.24
N GLY A 83 -1.22 -17.57 5.76
CA GLY A 83 0.18 -17.62 6.13
C GLY A 83 0.53 -16.53 7.14
N LEU A 84 -0.29 -16.42 8.19
CA LEU A 84 -0.21 -15.35 9.17
C LEU A 84 0.88 -15.64 10.22
N HIS A 85 1.90 -14.79 10.25
CA HIS A 85 2.98 -14.81 11.21
C HIS A 85 2.95 -13.53 12.05
N ILE A 86 2.43 -13.59 13.26
CA ILE A 86 2.44 -12.47 14.21
C ILE A 86 3.73 -12.58 15.03
N THR A 87 4.80 -12.11 14.44
CA THR A 87 6.15 -12.15 15.07
C THR A 87 6.36 -10.97 16.01
N GLY A 88 5.56 -9.94 15.90
CA GLY A 88 5.85 -8.61 16.39
C GLY A 88 6.75 -7.83 15.43
N GLY A 89 6.85 -6.52 15.65
CA GLY A 89 7.64 -5.62 14.84
C GLY A 89 8.52 -4.69 15.67
N LEU A 90 9.65 -4.30 15.13
CA LEU A 90 10.56 -3.31 15.67
C LEU A 90 10.70 -2.14 14.71
N MET A 91 10.55 -0.93 15.23
CA MET A 91 10.90 0.32 14.53
C MET A 91 12.12 0.92 15.24
N LEU A 92 13.25 0.92 14.56
CA LEU A 92 14.54 1.29 15.15
C LEU A 92 14.82 2.78 15.04
N ALA A 93 15.41 3.38 16.07
CA ALA A 93 15.91 4.75 16.06
C ALA A 93 17.42 4.75 16.07
N GLY A 94 18.07 5.22 14.99
CA GLY A 94 19.50 5.40 14.90
C GLY A 94 19.97 6.77 15.39
N THR A 95 19.05 7.72 15.61
CA THR A 95 19.37 9.07 16.07
C THR A 95 18.47 9.52 17.22
N PRO A 96 18.90 10.50 18.06
CA PRO A 96 18.05 11.08 19.10
C PRO A 96 16.75 11.69 18.53
N GLU A 97 16.80 12.37 17.38
CA GLU A 97 15.62 12.95 16.72
C GLU A 97 14.63 11.87 16.31
N ARG A 98 15.13 10.74 15.80
CA ARG A 98 14.27 9.59 15.49
C ARG A 98 13.64 9.01 16.75
N LEU A 99 14.40 8.92 17.84
CA LEU A 99 13.88 8.45 19.11
C LEU A 99 12.74 9.34 19.62
N ASP A 100 12.89 10.67 19.50
CA ASP A 100 11.83 11.61 19.88
C ASP A 100 10.60 11.47 18.99
N TRP A 101 10.79 11.23 17.68
CA TRP A 101 9.69 10.90 16.78
C TRP A 101 9.00 9.58 17.17
N LEU A 102 9.75 8.55 17.59
CA LEU A 102 9.20 7.29 18.10
C LEU A 102 8.39 7.50 19.38
N LYS A 103 8.87 8.33 20.33
CA LYS A 103 8.11 8.68 21.55
C LYS A 103 6.76 9.32 21.20
N MET A 104 6.75 10.25 20.26
CA MET A 104 5.51 10.85 19.75
C MET A 104 4.60 9.78 19.12
N THR A 105 5.16 8.84 18.36
CA THR A 105 4.43 7.75 17.74
C THR A 105 3.78 6.84 18.79
N VAL A 106 4.49 6.49 19.87
CA VAL A 106 3.92 5.73 21.00
C VAL A 106 2.78 6.49 21.68
N ALA A 107 2.95 7.81 21.90
CA ALA A 107 1.89 8.62 22.50
C ALA A 107 0.62 8.65 21.63
N ARG A 108 0.78 8.78 20.32
CA ARG A 108 -0.33 8.67 19.35
C ARG A 108 -0.94 7.27 19.35
N GLY A 109 -0.13 6.23 19.37
CA GLY A 109 -0.59 4.84 19.43
C GLY A 109 -1.48 4.60 20.65
N ARG A 110 -1.09 5.07 21.83
CA ARG A 110 -1.92 5.00 23.05
C ARG A 110 -3.28 5.67 22.87
N TYR A 111 -3.31 6.86 22.25
CA TYR A 111 -4.58 7.54 21.95
C TYR A 111 -5.47 6.70 21.01
N LEU A 112 -4.88 5.95 20.10
CA LEU A 112 -5.60 5.09 19.14
C LEU A 112 -5.90 3.69 19.69
N GLY A 113 -5.53 3.38 20.94
CA GLY A 113 -5.70 2.07 21.55
C GLY A 113 -4.74 0.99 21.03
N MET A 114 -3.57 1.41 20.53
CA MET A 114 -2.51 0.49 20.11
C MET A 114 -1.56 0.20 21.28
N ASP A 115 -1.12 -1.04 21.37
CA ASP A 115 -0.20 -1.51 22.41
C ASP A 115 1.26 -1.38 21.97
N LEU A 116 1.70 -0.13 21.77
CA LEU A 116 3.06 0.19 21.35
C LEU A 116 3.96 0.41 22.58
N GLU A 117 5.09 -0.28 22.63
CA GLU A 117 6.09 -0.15 23.68
C GLU A 117 7.35 0.56 23.17
N LEU A 118 7.80 1.58 23.90
CA LEU A 118 9.16 2.12 23.73
C LEU A 118 10.11 1.25 24.53
N ILE A 119 11.08 0.61 23.87
CA ILE A 119 12.05 -0.29 24.49
C ILE A 119 13.48 0.21 24.32
N ASP A 120 14.34 -0.14 25.27
CA ASP A 120 15.77 0.17 25.24
C ASP A 120 16.55 -0.79 24.32
N MET A 121 17.84 -0.50 24.13
CA MET A 121 18.67 -1.32 23.23
C MET A 121 18.98 -2.70 23.79
N ALA A 122 19.03 -2.89 25.10
CA ALA A 122 19.24 -4.19 25.71
C ALA A 122 18.07 -5.13 25.41
N GLU A 123 16.83 -4.66 25.58
CA GLU A 123 15.63 -5.43 25.22
C GLU A 123 15.49 -5.59 23.70
N THR A 124 15.85 -4.57 22.91
CA THR A 124 15.83 -4.64 21.44
C THR A 124 16.80 -5.73 20.94
N LYS A 125 18.03 -5.74 21.44
CA LYS A 125 19.02 -6.77 21.08
C LYS A 125 18.60 -8.18 21.47
N LYS A 126 17.96 -8.34 22.62
CA LYS A 126 17.43 -9.64 23.06
C LYS A 126 16.33 -10.13 22.12
N ARG A 127 15.45 -9.25 21.63
CA ARG A 127 14.35 -9.60 20.72
C ARG A 127 14.82 -9.81 19.28
N HIS A 128 15.90 -9.15 18.85
CA HIS A 128 16.45 -9.30 17.51
C HIS A 128 17.98 -9.44 17.55
N PRO A 129 18.50 -10.67 17.71
CA PRO A 129 19.92 -10.92 17.98
C PRO A 129 20.88 -10.58 16.83
N LEU A 130 20.39 -10.39 15.60
CA LEU A 130 21.23 -10.05 14.44
C LEU A 130 21.66 -8.58 14.39
N LEU A 131 20.97 -7.66 15.11
CA LEU A 131 21.29 -6.24 15.06
C LEU A 131 22.60 -5.91 15.82
N ASP A 132 23.34 -4.91 15.37
CA ASP A 132 24.46 -4.29 16.09
C ASP A 132 23.96 -3.06 16.86
N GLU A 133 23.83 -3.19 18.17
CA GLU A 133 23.18 -2.19 19.03
C GLU A 133 23.87 -0.83 19.04
N LYS A 134 25.18 -0.76 18.69
CA LYS A 134 25.93 0.50 18.66
C LYS A 134 25.41 1.54 17.68
N HIS A 135 24.58 1.11 16.72
CA HIS A 135 24.00 1.98 15.69
C HIS A 135 22.65 2.57 16.07
N PHE A 136 22.10 2.20 17.23
CA PHE A 136 20.75 2.57 17.64
C PHE A 136 20.70 3.14 19.05
N VAL A 137 19.68 3.94 19.32
CA VAL A 137 19.46 4.61 20.62
C VAL A 137 18.15 4.20 21.28
N GLY A 138 17.32 3.39 20.63
CA GLY A 138 16.05 2.86 21.12
C GLY A 138 15.19 2.31 20.00
N ALA A 139 14.06 1.71 20.36
CA ALA A 139 13.09 1.16 19.40
C ALA A 139 11.66 1.24 19.92
N ILE A 140 10.69 1.15 19.01
CA ILE A 140 9.32 0.74 19.34
C ILE A 140 9.19 -0.74 19.07
N TYR A 141 8.48 -1.43 19.94
CA TYR A 141 7.94 -2.76 19.72
C TYR A 141 6.43 -2.71 19.55
N ASP A 142 5.93 -3.36 18.48
CA ASP A 142 4.51 -3.56 18.21
C ASP A 142 4.20 -5.06 18.22
N PRO A 143 3.39 -5.56 19.17
CA PRO A 143 3.15 -6.99 19.32
C PRO A 143 2.28 -7.63 18.22
N ILE A 144 1.53 -6.86 17.46
CA ILE A 144 0.60 -7.38 16.44
C ILE A 144 1.15 -7.29 15.01
N GLU A 145 2.31 -6.68 14.81
CA GLU A 145 2.98 -6.65 13.52
C GLU A 145 3.52 -8.05 13.13
N GLY A 146 3.89 -8.17 11.89
CA GLY A 146 4.44 -9.41 11.33
C GLY A 146 4.32 -9.47 9.83
N HIS A 147 3.99 -10.64 9.30
CA HIS A 147 3.82 -10.80 7.86
C HIS A 147 2.80 -11.89 7.51
N VAL A 148 2.41 -11.91 6.24
CA VAL A 148 1.46 -12.86 5.65
C VAL A 148 1.99 -13.41 4.34
N ASP A 149 1.40 -14.51 3.88
CA ASP A 149 1.54 -14.95 2.50
C ASP A 149 0.60 -14.14 1.58
N PRO A 150 1.16 -13.33 0.65
CA PRO A 150 0.37 -12.55 -0.30
C PRO A 150 -0.66 -13.34 -1.10
N TYR A 151 -0.29 -14.54 -1.53
CA TYR A 151 -1.19 -15.44 -2.25
C TYR A 151 -2.29 -15.97 -1.34
N GLY A 152 -1.94 -16.48 -0.18
CA GLY A 152 -2.87 -17.03 0.82
C GLY A 152 -3.93 -16.03 1.23
N VAL A 153 -3.55 -14.79 1.59
CA VAL A 153 -4.49 -13.71 1.96
C VAL A 153 -5.45 -13.40 0.83
N THR A 154 -4.94 -13.23 -0.40
CA THR A 154 -5.79 -12.88 -1.54
C THR A 154 -6.82 -13.97 -1.83
N HIS A 155 -6.41 -15.24 -1.79
CA HIS A 155 -7.31 -16.38 -1.98
C HIS A 155 -8.28 -16.57 -0.80
N ALA A 156 -7.88 -16.24 0.43
CA ALA A 156 -8.75 -16.28 1.59
C ALA A 156 -9.90 -15.25 1.45
N TYR A 157 -9.59 -14.01 1.07
CA TYR A 157 -10.63 -13.01 0.74
C TYR A 157 -11.54 -13.46 -0.40
N ALA A 158 -10.96 -13.95 -1.50
CA ALA A 158 -11.73 -14.41 -2.66
C ALA A 158 -12.70 -15.53 -2.29
N LYS A 159 -12.23 -16.53 -1.54
CA LYS A 159 -13.05 -17.66 -1.09
C LYS A 159 -14.12 -17.23 -0.08
N ALA A 160 -13.80 -16.36 0.85
CA ALA A 160 -14.78 -15.81 1.80
C ALA A 160 -15.87 -15.00 1.07
N ALA A 161 -15.51 -14.20 0.06
CA ALA A 161 -16.45 -13.48 -0.78
C ALA A 161 -17.37 -14.44 -1.56
N GLN A 162 -16.83 -15.53 -2.13
CA GLN A 162 -17.61 -16.55 -2.83
C GLN A 162 -18.58 -17.28 -1.90
N ILE A 163 -18.17 -17.60 -0.68
CA ILE A 163 -19.09 -18.13 0.37
C ILE A 163 -20.22 -17.13 0.64
N GLY A 164 -19.92 -15.82 0.60
CA GLY A 164 -20.91 -14.75 0.70
C GLY A 164 -21.79 -14.54 -0.53
N GLY A 165 -21.56 -15.30 -1.62
CA GLY A 165 -22.35 -15.28 -2.86
C GLY A 165 -21.76 -14.46 -4.00
N ALA A 166 -20.52 -13.98 -3.88
CA ALA A 166 -19.84 -13.29 -4.98
C ALA A 166 -19.44 -14.24 -6.12
N GLU A 167 -19.45 -13.72 -7.34
CA GLU A 167 -18.87 -14.38 -8.52
C GLU A 167 -17.49 -13.77 -8.84
N ILE A 168 -16.54 -14.61 -9.23
CA ILE A 168 -15.21 -14.20 -9.68
C ILE A 168 -14.96 -14.77 -11.06
N VAL A 169 -14.71 -13.91 -12.03
CA VAL A 169 -14.37 -14.27 -13.42
C VAL A 169 -12.92 -13.85 -13.67
N ARG A 170 -12.10 -14.83 -14.00
CA ARG A 170 -10.67 -14.65 -14.34
C ARG A 170 -10.47 -14.79 -15.84
N GLN A 171 -9.29 -14.45 -16.34
CA GLN A 171 -8.91 -14.52 -17.75
C GLN A 171 -9.89 -13.73 -18.65
N ASN A 172 -10.39 -12.60 -18.12
CA ASN A 172 -11.37 -11.78 -18.82
C ASN A 172 -11.10 -10.29 -18.57
N ARG A 173 -10.45 -9.64 -19.50
CA ARG A 173 -10.10 -8.22 -19.38
C ARG A 173 -11.31 -7.33 -19.66
N VAL A 174 -11.53 -6.32 -18.81
CA VAL A 174 -12.38 -5.19 -19.12
C VAL A 174 -11.68 -4.33 -20.16
N VAL A 175 -12.33 -4.06 -21.28
CA VAL A 175 -11.77 -3.34 -22.43
C VAL A 175 -12.38 -1.97 -22.63
N ASP A 176 -13.61 -1.74 -22.12
CA ASP A 176 -14.28 -0.43 -22.18
C ASP A 176 -15.35 -0.31 -21.09
N LEU A 177 -15.68 0.93 -20.71
CA LEU A 177 -16.71 1.25 -19.73
C LEU A 177 -17.59 2.37 -20.27
N LYS A 178 -18.92 2.16 -20.31
CA LYS A 178 -19.86 3.14 -20.81
C LYS A 178 -20.95 3.44 -19.80
N GLN A 179 -21.01 4.70 -19.36
CA GLN A 179 -22.07 5.14 -18.47
C GLN A 179 -23.38 5.34 -19.23
N ARG A 180 -24.47 4.86 -18.66
CA ARG A 180 -25.84 5.07 -19.16
C ARG A 180 -26.46 6.34 -18.55
N ALA A 181 -27.54 6.79 -19.15
CA ALA A 181 -28.25 7.99 -18.68
C ALA A 181 -28.81 7.88 -17.25
N ASP A 182 -29.15 6.68 -16.82
CA ASP A 182 -29.63 6.38 -15.45
C ASP A 182 -28.49 6.36 -14.41
N GLY A 183 -27.24 6.40 -14.86
CA GLY A 183 -26.05 6.34 -14.02
C GLY A 183 -25.50 4.94 -13.80
N SER A 184 -26.11 3.91 -14.38
CA SER A 184 -25.56 2.56 -14.46
C SER A 184 -24.47 2.43 -15.53
N TRP A 185 -23.85 1.28 -15.65
CA TRP A 185 -22.67 1.05 -16.46
C TRP A 185 -22.79 -0.18 -17.35
N ASP A 186 -22.37 -0.08 -18.60
CA ASP A 186 -22.03 -1.22 -19.44
C ASP A 186 -20.53 -1.49 -19.30
N VAL A 187 -20.19 -2.60 -18.64
CA VAL A 187 -18.83 -3.10 -18.52
C VAL A 187 -18.55 -4.05 -19.66
N ILE A 188 -17.73 -3.62 -20.61
CA ILE A 188 -17.42 -4.36 -21.84
C ILE A 188 -16.14 -5.16 -21.59
N THR A 189 -16.19 -6.46 -21.79
CA THR A 189 -15.06 -7.37 -21.58
C THR A 189 -14.75 -8.18 -22.84
N GLU A 190 -13.61 -8.84 -22.87
CA GLU A 190 -13.22 -9.73 -23.99
C GLU A 190 -14.17 -10.93 -24.17
N GLN A 191 -14.92 -11.32 -23.11
CA GLN A 191 -15.79 -12.49 -23.12
C GLN A 191 -17.30 -12.15 -23.04
N GLY A 192 -17.66 -10.89 -23.24
CA GLY A 192 -19.04 -10.42 -23.20
C GLY A 192 -19.24 -9.18 -22.33
N ASN A 193 -20.47 -8.72 -22.23
CA ASN A 193 -20.79 -7.48 -21.52
C ASN A 193 -21.59 -7.76 -20.25
N VAL A 194 -21.37 -6.92 -19.23
CA VAL A 194 -22.12 -6.92 -17.98
C VAL A 194 -22.74 -5.55 -17.77
N HIS A 195 -24.04 -5.51 -17.52
CA HIS A 195 -24.72 -4.32 -17.05
C HIS A 195 -24.61 -4.24 -15.52
N ALA A 196 -24.04 -3.16 -14.98
CA ALA A 196 -23.79 -2.98 -13.55
C ALA A 196 -24.40 -1.68 -13.02
N GLU A 197 -24.96 -1.70 -11.81
CA GLU A 197 -25.39 -0.48 -11.14
C GLU A 197 -24.15 0.34 -10.72
N HIS A 198 -23.12 -0.33 -10.20
CA HIS A 198 -21.87 0.28 -9.73
C HIS A 198 -20.65 -0.37 -10.34
N VAL A 199 -19.59 0.41 -10.55
CA VAL A 199 -18.25 -0.07 -10.94
C VAL A 199 -17.23 0.37 -9.91
N VAL A 200 -16.37 -0.55 -9.49
CA VAL A 200 -15.20 -0.28 -8.64
C VAL A 200 -13.92 -0.54 -9.41
N ASN A 201 -13.11 0.48 -9.58
CA ASN A 201 -11.78 0.34 -10.14
C ASN A 201 -10.77 -0.01 -9.03
N ALA A 202 -10.42 -1.28 -8.93
CA ALA A 202 -9.37 -1.83 -8.06
C ALA A 202 -8.20 -2.40 -8.90
N GLY A 203 -7.94 -1.81 -10.05
CA GLY A 203 -7.04 -2.31 -11.10
C GLY A 203 -5.54 -2.25 -10.78
N GLY A 204 -5.13 -1.79 -9.58
CA GLY A 204 -3.73 -1.77 -9.14
C GLY A 204 -2.82 -1.07 -10.14
N LEU A 205 -1.87 -1.80 -10.75
CA LEU A 205 -0.97 -1.29 -11.78
C LEU A 205 -1.72 -0.71 -13.00
N TRP A 206 -2.91 -1.25 -13.32
CA TRP A 206 -3.75 -0.83 -14.45
C TRP A 206 -4.89 0.12 -14.04
N ALA A 207 -4.96 0.54 -12.77
CA ALA A 207 -6.06 1.41 -12.30
C ALA A 207 -6.15 2.73 -13.10
N ARG A 208 -5.01 3.28 -13.50
CA ARG A 208 -4.95 4.46 -14.38
C ARG A 208 -5.51 4.17 -15.78
N GLU A 209 -5.19 3.01 -16.33
CA GLU A 209 -5.67 2.59 -17.66
C GLU A 209 -7.19 2.34 -17.65
N VAL A 210 -7.71 1.74 -16.58
CA VAL A 210 -9.16 1.58 -16.37
C VAL A 210 -9.83 2.95 -16.19
N GLY A 211 -9.23 3.87 -15.43
CA GLY A 211 -9.72 5.25 -15.28
C GLY A 211 -9.84 5.97 -16.63
N ARG A 212 -8.87 5.78 -17.53
CA ARG A 212 -8.88 6.41 -18.87
C ARG A 212 -10.03 5.95 -19.77
N MET A 213 -10.59 4.76 -19.54
CA MET A 213 -11.78 4.29 -20.27
C MET A 213 -12.99 5.22 -20.03
N VAL A 214 -12.99 5.92 -18.90
CA VAL A 214 -14.05 6.88 -18.53
C VAL A 214 -13.56 8.34 -18.52
N GLY A 215 -12.40 8.63 -19.13
CA GLY A 215 -11.84 9.99 -19.20
C GLY A 215 -11.16 10.47 -17.91
N LEU A 216 -10.92 9.58 -16.96
CA LEU A 216 -10.29 9.90 -15.66
C LEU A 216 -8.80 9.59 -15.68
N GLU A 217 -7.95 10.59 -15.45
CA GLU A 217 -6.51 10.41 -15.21
C GLU A 217 -6.27 10.31 -13.69
N LEU A 218 -6.19 9.10 -13.16
CA LEU A 218 -5.93 8.88 -11.75
C LEU A 218 -4.48 9.25 -11.41
N PRO A 219 -4.23 9.97 -10.29
CA PRO A 219 -2.89 10.35 -9.86
C PRO A 219 -2.15 9.17 -9.23
N ILE A 220 -1.80 8.19 -10.06
CA ILE A 220 -1.09 6.96 -9.67
C ILE A 220 0.17 6.81 -10.50
N LEU A 221 1.26 6.43 -9.86
CA LEU A 221 2.50 6.03 -10.50
C LEU A 221 2.98 4.72 -9.89
N ALA A 222 3.36 3.77 -10.73
CA ALA A 222 4.08 2.59 -10.27
C ALA A 222 5.58 2.91 -10.15
N MET A 223 6.19 2.46 -9.04
CA MET A 223 7.63 2.54 -8.81
C MET A 223 8.20 1.12 -8.81
N GLU A 224 9.41 0.97 -9.33
CA GLU A 224 10.18 -0.24 -9.12
C GLU A 224 10.55 -0.36 -7.64
N HIS A 225 10.45 -1.56 -7.11
CA HIS A 225 10.80 -1.84 -5.72
C HIS A 225 11.51 -3.17 -5.61
N GLN A 226 12.63 -3.18 -4.90
CA GLN A 226 13.50 -4.33 -4.88
C GLN A 226 13.78 -4.79 -3.46
N TYR A 227 13.81 -6.10 -3.29
CA TYR A 227 14.30 -6.75 -2.08
C TYR A 227 15.18 -7.96 -2.42
N ILE A 228 16.01 -8.34 -1.48
CA ILE A 228 16.81 -9.57 -1.54
C ILE A 228 16.29 -10.59 -0.54
N ILE A 229 16.54 -11.87 -0.81
CA ILE A 229 16.40 -12.95 0.15
C ILE A 229 17.78 -13.59 0.29
N THR A 230 18.27 -13.69 1.52
CA THR A 230 19.58 -14.27 1.81
C THR A 230 19.54 -15.80 1.72
N ASP A 231 20.70 -16.42 1.69
CA ASP A 231 20.84 -17.83 2.03
C ASP A 231 20.44 -18.08 3.49
N ASP A 232 20.31 -19.36 3.86
CA ASP A 232 19.94 -19.73 5.22
C ASP A 232 21.03 -19.30 6.22
N LEU A 233 20.60 -18.81 7.37
CA LEU A 233 21.43 -18.53 8.53
C LEU A 233 21.28 -19.70 9.51
N PRO A 234 22.29 -20.55 9.67
CA PRO A 234 22.19 -21.74 10.53
C PRO A 234 21.80 -21.43 11.98
N GLU A 235 22.15 -20.25 12.46
CA GLU A 235 21.84 -19.77 13.81
C GLU A 235 20.34 -19.53 14.05
N LEU A 236 19.54 -19.42 13.01
CA LEU A 236 18.08 -19.28 13.12
C LEU A 236 17.37 -20.64 13.25
N ALA A 237 18.06 -21.74 12.97
CA ALA A 237 17.46 -23.06 13.02
C ALA A 237 17.02 -23.42 14.45
N GLY A 238 15.73 -23.72 14.61
CA GLY A 238 15.14 -24.06 15.91
C GLY A 238 14.95 -22.89 16.88
N GLN A 239 15.22 -21.67 16.44
CA GLN A 239 14.94 -20.46 17.22
C GLN A 239 13.52 -19.94 16.91
N PRO A 240 12.93 -19.13 17.81
CA PRO A 240 11.75 -18.35 17.49
C PRO A 240 11.98 -17.50 16.23
N GLU A 241 10.94 -17.30 15.45
CA GLU A 241 11.00 -16.47 14.25
C GLU A 241 11.38 -15.03 14.59
N LEU A 242 12.26 -14.43 13.78
CA LEU A 242 12.69 -13.04 13.96
C LEU A 242 11.52 -12.07 13.83
N LEU A 243 11.53 -11.02 14.65
CA LEU A 243 10.59 -9.92 14.52
C LEU A 243 10.77 -9.23 13.17
N HIS A 244 9.67 -8.69 12.64
CA HIS A 244 9.75 -7.74 11.54
C HIS A 244 10.50 -6.48 11.99
N VAL A 245 11.35 -5.91 11.11
CA VAL A 245 12.15 -4.72 11.44
C VAL A 245 11.98 -3.64 10.40
N ILE A 246 11.86 -2.40 10.86
CA ILE A 246 12.05 -1.18 10.07
C ILE A 246 13.27 -0.45 10.65
N ASP A 247 14.30 -0.30 9.83
CA ASP A 247 15.45 0.54 10.09
C ASP A 247 15.34 1.80 9.22
N PHE A 248 14.94 2.90 9.84
CA PHE A 248 14.66 4.14 9.14
C PHE A 248 15.93 4.80 8.58
N GLU A 249 17.03 4.74 9.32
CA GLU A 249 18.29 5.36 8.90
C GLU A 249 19.00 4.54 7.81
N GLY A 250 18.80 3.22 7.81
CA GLY A 250 19.23 2.34 6.72
C GLY A 250 18.31 2.38 5.49
N GLU A 251 17.13 2.98 5.63
CA GLU A 251 16.09 2.97 4.59
C GLU A 251 15.72 1.53 4.17
N ILE A 252 15.72 0.59 5.14
CA ILE A 252 15.45 -0.83 4.94
C ILE A 252 14.35 -1.35 5.84
N TYR A 253 13.71 -2.41 5.37
CA TYR A 253 12.85 -3.26 6.18
C TYR A 253 13.27 -4.72 6.02
N MET A 254 13.01 -5.54 7.03
CA MET A 254 13.33 -6.96 6.94
C MET A 254 12.37 -7.84 7.74
N ARG A 255 12.30 -9.08 7.34
CA ARG A 255 11.64 -10.17 8.07
C ARG A 255 12.35 -11.48 7.80
N GLN A 256 12.10 -12.46 8.64
CA GLN A 256 12.57 -13.83 8.33
C GLN A 256 11.81 -14.38 7.11
N GLU A 257 12.54 -15.08 6.25
CA GLU A 257 11.99 -15.83 5.12
C GLU A 257 12.56 -17.25 5.17
N ARG A 258 11.78 -18.18 5.74
CA ARG A 258 12.24 -19.56 6.03
C ARG A 258 13.51 -19.57 6.88
N GLY A 259 14.63 -20.12 6.38
CA GLY A 259 15.92 -20.12 7.06
C GLY A 259 16.78 -18.88 6.86
N GLY A 260 16.38 -17.97 5.97
CA GLY A 260 17.08 -16.72 5.65
C GLY A 260 16.29 -15.47 6.04
N VAL A 261 16.70 -14.33 5.51
CA VAL A 261 16.08 -13.01 5.74
C VAL A 261 15.72 -12.36 4.41
N LEU A 262 14.49 -11.89 4.30
CA LEU A 262 14.06 -10.96 3.28
C LEU A 262 14.42 -9.55 3.75
N LEU A 263 15.19 -8.80 2.94
CA LEU A 263 15.58 -7.41 3.18
C LEU A 263 15.21 -6.56 1.97
N GLY A 264 14.33 -5.59 2.17
CA GLY A 264 13.90 -4.65 1.14
C GLY A 264 14.33 -3.22 1.45
N THR A 265 14.34 -2.36 0.42
CA THR A 265 14.83 -0.99 0.52
C THR A 265 13.81 0.02 0.04
N TYR A 266 13.88 1.24 0.60
CA TYR A 266 13.23 2.44 0.03
C TYR A 266 14.32 3.43 -0.35
N GLU A 267 15.05 3.08 -1.39
CA GLU A 267 16.20 3.82 -1.88
C GLU A 267 15.85 5.22 -2.38
N ARG A 268 16.79 6.17 -2.24
CA ARG A 268 16.59 7.59 -2.63
C ARG A 268 16.46 7.77 -4.14
N ALA A 269 17.10 6.91 -4.92
CA ALA A 269 17.09 6.94 -6.37
C ALA A 269 15.94 6.12 -6.99
N GLY A 270 14.76 6.14 -6.38
CA GLY A 270 13.60 5.38 -6.85
C GLY A 270 13.26 5.61 -8.32
N VAL A 271 12.99 4.53 -9.05
CA VAL A 271 12.74 4.53 -10.49
C VAL A 271 11.26 4.30 -10.79
N PRO A 272 10.60 5.19 -11.54
CA PRO A 272 9.24 4.96 -12.02
C PRO A 272 9.19 3.85 -13.05
N TRP A 273 8.22 2.94 -12.87
CA TRP A 273 7.90 1.95 -13.88
C TRP A 273 6.67 2.39 -14.69
N SER A 274 6.76 2.30 -16.00
CA SER A 274 5.68 2.63 -16.93
C SER A 274 4.95 3.96 -16.64
N PRO A 275 5.65 5.10 -16.60
CA PRO A 275 5.09 6.38 -16.16
C PRO A 275 4.03 6.96 -17.10
N ARG A 276 3.90 6.44 -18.33
CA ARG A 276 2.93 6.90 -19.34
C ARG A 276 1.76 5.94 -19.48
N THR A 277 2.04 4.66 -19.69
CA THR A 277 1.04 3.63 -19.99
C THR A 277 1.52 2.30 -19.45
N THR A 278 0.69 1.62 -18.67
CA THR A 278 0.97 0.28 -18.17
C THR A 278 0.72 -0.75 -19.27
N PRO A 279 1.70 -1.58 -19.65
CA PRO A 279 1.51 -2.58 -20.70
C PRO A 279 0.51 -3.65 -20.24
N TRP A 280 -0.40 -4.02 -21.14
CA TRP A 280 -1.45 -4.99 -20.82
C TRP A 280 -0.96 -6.45 -20.84
N ASP A 281 0.17 -6.73 -21.46
CA ASP A 281 0.84 -8.02 -21.51
C ASP A 281 1.72 -8.33 -20.31
N PHE A 282 2.02 -7.34 -19.46
CA PHE A 282 2.74 -7.55 -18.19
C PHE A 282 1.85 -8.28 -17.18
N GLY A 283 2.38 -9.25 -16.45
CA GLY A 283 1.66 -9.95 -15.37
C GLY A 283 2.38 -11.21 -14.90
N GLN A 284 2.51 -11.38 -13.59
CA GLN A 284 3.36 -12.39 -12.95
C GLN A 284 4.83 -12.33 -13.40
N ASP A 285 5.27 -11.16 -13.82
CA ASP A 285 6.62 -10.87 -14.27
C ASP A 285 7.37 -10.05 -13.21
N LEU A 286 8.68 -10.23 -13.18
CA LEU A 286 9.61 -9.40 -12.43
C LEU A 286 10.38 -8.50 -13.40
N LEU A 287 10.85 -7.39 -12.86
CA LEU A 287 11.73 -6.47 -13.58
C LEU A 287 13.19 -6.95 -13.46
N PRO A 288 14.08 -6.50 -14.37
CA PRO A 288 15.49 -6.76 -14.22
C PRO A 288 16.03 -6.31 -12.87
N ASN A 289 16.95 -7.07 -12.31
CA ASN A 289 17.59 -6.74 -11.05
C ASN A 289 18.49 -5.51 -11.21
N ASP A 290 18.48 -4.63 -10.20
CA ASP A 290 19.28 -3.41 -10.15
C ASP A 290 19.88 -3.28 -8.73
N LEU A 291 20.93 -4.08 -8.47
CA LEU A 291 21.59 -4.07 -7.16
C LEU A 291 22.35 -2.77 -6.91
N GLU A 292 22.87 -2.11 -7.93
CA GLU A 292 23.60 -0.85 -7.79
C GLU A 292 22.68 0.25 -7.22
N ARG A 293 21.41 0.28 -7.63
CA ARG A 293 20.43 1.23 -7.12
C ARG A 293 20.19 1.09 -5.62
N ILE A 294 20.13 -0.14 -5.11
CA ILE A 294 19.86 -0.41 -3.69
C ILE A 294 21.12 -0.60 -2.84
N ALA A 295 22.30 -0.67 -3.47
CA ALA A 295 23.57 -0.89 -2.78
C ALA A 295 23.82 0.09 -1.62
N PRO A 296 23.53 1.40 -1.72
CA PRO A 296 23.74 2.31 -0.59
C PRO A 296 22.92 1.94 0.66
N SER A 297 21.68 1.47 0.49
CA SER A 297 20.85 1.01 1.62
C SER A 297 21.32 -0.35 2.13
N LEU A 298 21.73 -1.27 1.24
CA LEU A 298 22.29 -2.57 1.65
C LEU A 298 23.58 -2.40 2.47
N GLU A 299 24.48 -1.49 2.06
CA GLU A 299 25.72 -1.20 2.80
C GLU A 299 25.45 -0.72 4.23
N VAL A 300 24.45 0.13 4.43
CA VAL A 300 24.02 0.56 5.77
C VAL A 300 23.38 -0.62 6.50
N GLY A 301 22.50 -1.38 5.84
CA GLY A 301 21.88 -2.57 6.39
C GLY A 301 22.89 -3.59 6.89
N PHE A 302 23.94 -3.86 6.14
CA PHE A 302 25.00 -4.80 6.54
C PHE A 302 25.90 -4.27 7.67
N LYS A 303 25.99 -2.94 7.86
CA LYS A 303 26.60 -2.36 9.06
C LYS A 303 25.72 -2.53 10.28
N HIS A 304 24.42 -2.33 10.12
CA HIS A 304 23.45 -2.43 11.21
C HIS A 304 23.13 -3.90 11.58
N PHE A 305 23.25 -4.81 10.62
CA PHE A 305 23.04 -6.26 10.77
C PHE A 305 24.20 -7.03 10.13
N PRO A 306 25.39 -7.04 10.75
CA PRO A 306 26.63 -7.51 10.14
C PRO A 306 26.55 -8.92 9.57
N ARG A 307 25.80 -9.80 10.25
CA ARG A 307 25.63 -11.18 9.84
C ARG A 307 25.02 -11.34 8.45
N LEU A 308 24.17 -10.40 8.02
CA LEU A 308 23.55 -10.40 6.69
C LEU A 308 24.56 -10.10 5.57
N GLY A 309 25.66 -9.41 5.87
CA GLY A 309 26.75 -9.14 4.93
C GLY A 309 27.69 -10.33 4.72
N GLU A 310 27.58 -11.39 5.53
CA GLU A 310 28.44 -12.58 5.50
C GLU A 310 27.81 -13.77 4.77
N VAL A 311 26.55 -13.66 4.35
CA VAL A 311 25.81 -14.73 3.67
C VAL A 311 25.51 -14.37 2.23
N GLY A 312 25.28 -15.38 1.39
CA GLY A 312 24.94 -15.19 -0.01
C GLY A 312 23.52 -14.62 -0.21
N ILE A 313 23.27 -14.10 -1.41
CA ILE A 313 21.93 -13.70 -1.86
C ILE A 313 21.34 -14.86 -2.67
N ARG A 314 20.31 -15.50 -2.12
CA ARG A 314 19.59 -16.60 -2.78
C ARG A 314 18.68 -16.11 -3.90
N ARG A 315 17.99 -14.99 -3.68
CA ARG A 315 17.01 -14.45 -4.63
C ARG A 315 16.96 -12.93 -4.54
N ILE A 316 16.74 -12.33 -5.71
CA ILE A 316 16.45 -10.91 -5.85
C ILE A 316 15.06 -10.79 -6.49
N VAL A 317 14.24 -9.92 -5.96
CA VAL A 317 12.93 -9.62 -6.50
C VAL A 317 12.85 -8.12 -6.76
N ASN A 318 12.67 -7.73 -8.02
CA ASN A 318 12.38 -6.36 -8.43
C ASN A 318 11.02 -6.35 -9.12
N GLY A 319 10.05 -5.62 -8.58
CA GLY A 319 8.69 -5.60 -9.10
C GLY A 319 8.03 -4.24 -8.93
N PRO A 320 7.06 -3.91 -9.80
CA PRO A 320 6.38 -2.63 -9.74
C PRO A 320 5.24 -2.66 -8.71
N PHE A 321 5.06 -1.56 -7.97
CA PHE A 321 3.87 -1.34 -7.16
C PHE A 321 3.46 0.14 -7.11
N THR A 322 2.19 0.42 -6.81
CA THR A 322 1.57 1.72 -7.06
C THR A 322 1.59 2.65 -5.87
N PHE A 323 1.75 3.95 -6.17
CA PHE A 323 1.68 5.06 -5.23
C PHE A 323 0.76 6.18 -5.74
N ALA A 324 0.03 6.82 -4.84
CA ALA A 324 -0.48 8.16 -5.03
C ALA A 324 0.58 9.21 -4.59
N PRO A 325 0.42 10.50 -4.93
CA PRO A 325 1.43 11.53 -4.64
C PRO A 325 1.81 11.69 -3.17
N ASP A 326 0.89 11.46 -2.25
CA ASP A 326 1.11 11.50 -0.79
C ASP A 326 1.42 10.12 -0.18
N GLY A 327 1.35 9.05 -0.98
CA GLY A 327 1.58 7.68 -0.54
C GLY A 327 0.39 7.02 0.17
N ASN A 328 -0.75 7.70 0.28
CA ASN A 328 -1.98 7.11 0.80
C ASN A 328 -2.88 6.56 -0.32
N PRO A 329 -3.76 5.59 -0.04
CA PRO A 329 -4.71 5.06 -1.01
C PRO A 329 -5.59 6.11 -1.67
N LEU A 330 -6.18 5.78 -2.82
CA LEU A 330 -7.28 6.50 -3.45
C LEU A 330 -8.54 5.65 -3.30
N VAL A 331 -9.48 6.12 -2.49
CA VAL A 331 -10.69 5.38 -2.11
C VAL A 331 -11.91 6.30 -2.23
N GLY A 332 -13.04 5.76 -2.70
CA GLY A 332 -14.31 6.46 -2.66
C GLY A 332 -14.92 6.73 -4.04
N PRO A 333 -16.04 7.50 -4.06
CA PRO A 333 -16.71 7.87 -5.30
C PRO A 333 -15.91 8.93 -6.05
N VAL A 334 -15.84 8.78 -7.37
CA VAL A 334 -15.17 9.79 -8.21
C VAL A 334 -16.11 10.98 -8.42
N PRO A 335 -15.72 12.21 -8.05
CA PRO A 335 -16.54 13.40 -8.24
C PRO A 335 -16.98 13.56 -9.70
N GLY A 336 -18.27 13.82 -9.91
CA GLY A 336 -18.84 13.99 -11.25
C GLY A 336 -19.19 12.69 -12.00
N MET A 337 -18.83 11.51 -11.47
CA MET A 337 -19.13 10.21 -12.06
C MET A 337 -20.08 9.41 -11.16
N ARG A 338 -21.35 9.31 -11.56
CA ARG A 338 -22.32 8.54 -10.76
C ARG A 338 -21.94 7.06 -10.76
N ASN A 339 -21.94 6.46 -9.55
CA ASN A 339 -21.75 5.04 -9.33
C ASN A 339 -20.40 4.47 -9.84
N PHE A 340 -19.39 5.34 -10.02
CA PHE A 340 -18.01 4.95 -10.31
C PHE A 340 -17.15 5.20 -9.07
N TRP A 341 -16.51 4.13 -8.59
CA TRP A 341 -15.76 4.08 -7.36
C TRP A 341 -14.32 3.67 -7.61
N VAL A 342 -13.42 4.08 -6.74
CA VAL A 342 -12.01 3.65 -6.82
C VAL A 342 -11.55 3.07 -5.50
N ALA A 343 -10.66 2.07 -5.59
CA ALA A 343 -9.90 1.48 -4.50
C ALA A 343 -8.52 1.11 -5.04
N CYS A 344 -7.64 2.10 -5.16
CA CYS A 344 -6.36 1.93 -5.86
C CYS A 344 -5.25 2.79 -5.24
N GLY A 345 -4.03 2.72 -5.76
CA GLY A 345 -2.88 3.42 -5.17
C GLY A 345 -2.51 2.91 -3.78
N VAL A 346 -2.93 1.69 -3.42
CA VAL A 346 -2.71 1.09 -2.10
C VAL A 346 -1.34 0.44 -2.06
N MET A 347 -0.32 1.19 -1.65
CA MET A 347 1.05 0.69 -1.67
C MET A 347 1.31 -0.36 -0.57
N ALA A 348 0.74 -0.20 0.62
CA ALA A 348 0.85 -1.14 1.73
C ALA A 348 -0.35 -2.10 1.77
N GLY A 349 -0.55 -2.87 0.69
CA GLY A 349 -1.76 -3.67 0.47
C GLY A 349 -2.12 -4.62 1.62
N PHE A 350 -1.12 -5.23 2.27
CA PHE A 350 -1.36 -6.18 3.37
C PHE A 350 -1.55 -5.51 4.73
N SER A 351 -1.18 -4.25 4.88
CA SER A 351 -1.56 -3.44 6.05
C SER A 351 -2.90 -2.73 5.85
N GLN A 352 -3.21 -2.28 4.62
CA GLN A 352 -4.31 -1.35 4.35
C GLN A 352 -5.50 -1.97 3.62
N GLY A 353 -5.30 -3.05 2.88
CA GLY A 353 -6.30 -3.58 1.95
C GLY A 353 -7.62 -3.98 2.61
N GLY A 354 -7.58 -4.56 3.82
CA GLY A 354 -8.79 -4.87 4.61
C GLY A 354 -9.57 -3.63 4.98
N GLY A 355 -8.87 -2.61 5.49
CA GLY A 355 -9.48 -1.33 5.87
C GLY A 355 -10.03 -0.54 4.67
N VAL A 356 -9.34 -0.58 3.53
CA VAL A 356 -9.82 0.00 2.27
C VAL A 356 -11.12 -0.67 1.83
N GLY A 357 -11.17 -2.01 1.85
CA GLY A 357 -12.37 -2.75 1.53
C GLY A 357 -13.53 -2.43 2.47
N LEU A 358 -13.27 -2.34 3.78
CA LEU A 358 -14.26 -1.98 4.79
C LEU A 358 -14.82 -0.57 4.54
N ALA A 359 -13.96 0.44 4.48
CA ALA A 359 -14.38 1.83 4.31
C ALA A 359 -15.17 2.04 3.01
N LEU A 360 -14.69 1.47 1.89
CA LEU A 360 -15.40 1.58 0.62
C LEU A 360 -16.75 0.85 0.64
N SER A 361 -16.82 -0.34 1.25
CA SER A 361 -18.10 -1.08 1.32
C SER A 361 -19.14 -0.33 2.15
N HIS A 362 -18.77 0.26 3.29
CA HIS A 362 -19.67 1.12 4.08
C HIS A 362 -20.11 2.33 3.26
N TRP A 363 -19.17 2.98 2.57
CA TRP A 363 -19.53 4.14 1.75
C TRP A 363 -20.51 3.81 0.63
N MET A 364 -20.34 2.65 -0.02
CA MET A 364 -21.24 2.18 -1.08
C MET A 364 -22.62 1.74 -0.56
N VAL A 365 -22.66 1.11 0.62
CA VAL A 365 -23.88 0.51 1.18
C VAL A 365 -24.67 1.51 2.02
N ASP A 366 -23.98 2.26 2.88
CA ASP A 366 -24.58 3.13 3.90
C ASP A 366 -24.52 4.62 3.50
N GLY A 367 -23.73 4.96 2.45
CA GLY A 367 -23.50 6.34 2.02
C GLY A 367 -22.46 7.10 2.85
N ASP A 368 -21.79 6.42 3.79
CA ASP A 368 -20.78 6.97 4.70
C ASP A 368 -19.67 5.94 4.94
N PRO A 369 -18.39 6.29 4.85
CA PRO A 369 -17.28 5.35 5.05
C PRO A 369 -17.09 4.87 6.50
N GLY A 370 -17.85 5.40 7.45
CA GLY A 370 -17.81 5.04 8.87
C GLY A 370 -16.68 5.72 9.67
N ALA A 371 -15.84 6.51 9.02
CA ALA A 371 -14.76 7.29 9.63
C ALA A 371 -14.34 8.44 8.71
N ASP A 372 -13.68 9.45 9.27
CA ASP A 372 -13.00 10.46 8.45
C ASP A 372 -11.81 9.81 7.72
N ILE A 373 -11.98 9.58 6.43
CA ILE A 373 -10.95 8.99 5.57
C ILE A 373 -10.43 10.00 4.52
N TRP A 374 -10.51 11.32 4.80
CA TRP A 374 -10.03 12.35 3.88
C TRP A 374 -8.61 12.07 3.37
N GLY A 375 -7.73 11.55 4.21
CA GLY A 375 -6.38 11.14 3.82
C GLY A 375 -6.32 10.04 2.76
N MET A 376 -7.44 9.34 2.49
CA MET A 376 -7.57 8.34 1.43
C MET A 376 -8.61 8.71 0.37
N ASP A 377 -9.47 9.71 0.61
CA ASP A 377 -10.51 10.09 -0.34
C ASP A 377 -9.90 10.50 -1.69
N VAL A 378 -10.39 9.89 -2.77
CA VAL A 378 -9.95 10.25 -4.13
C VAL A 378 -10.25 11.70 -4.47
N ALA A 379 -11.28 12.28 -3.86
CA ALA A 379 -11.70 13.67 -4.07
C ALA A 379 -10.67 14.72 -3.59
N ARG A 380 -9.65 14.31 -2.78
CA ARG A 380 -8.54 15.19 -2.41
C ARG A 380 -7.66 15.56 -3.60
N TYR A 381 -7.79 14.84 -4.72
CA TYR A 381 -7.17 15.16 -6.00
C TYR A 381 -8.24 15.52 -7.04
N GLY A 382 -7.92 16.53 -7.86
CA GLY A 382 -8.74 16.95 -8.99
C GLY A 382 -7.90 17.01 -10.27
N GLU A 383 -8.41 17.68 -11.30
CA GLU A 383 -7.72 17.85 -12.59
C GLU A 383 -6.35 18.55 -12.48
N TRP A 384 -6.12 19.26 -11.38
CA TRP A 384 -4.84 19.89 -11.07
C TRP A 384 -3.71 18.88 -10.83
N ALA A 385 -4.03 17.65 -10.41
CA ALA A 385 -3.08 16.57 -10.20
C ALA A 385 -2.65 15.93 -11.53
N THR A 386 -2.03 16.74 -12.38
CA THR A 386 -1.55 16.31 -13.70
C THR A 386 -0.55 15.16 -13.61
N ARG A 387 -0.32 14.47 -14.73
CA ARG A 387 0.70 13.42 -14.82
C ARG A 387 2.09 13.91 -14.38
N ARG A 388 2.47 15.14 -14.77
CA ARG A 388 3.74 15.75 -14.35
C ARG A 388 3.80 15.89 -12.82
N TYR A 389 2.75 16.44 -12.21
CA TYR A 389 2.63 16.56 -10.77
C TYR A 389 2.75 15.19 -10.10
N THR A 390 1.93 14.22 -10.51
CA THR A 390 1.90 12.85 -9.96
C THR A 390 3.29 12.20 -10.02
N ASN A 391 3.93 12.20 -11.19
CA ASN A 391 5.24 11.56 -11.35
C ASN A 391 6.31 12.20 -10.47
N THR A 392 6.28 13.50 -10.32
CA THR A 392 7.27 14.24 -9.53
C THR A 392 7.03 14.02 -8.03
N LYS A 393 5.78 14.13 -7.55
CA LYS A 393 5.43 13.95 -6.14
C LYS A 393 5.59 12.50 -5.68
N VAL A 394 5.20 11.51 -6.48
CA VAL A 394 5.41 10.10 -6.12
C VAL A 394 6.89 9.77 -5.95
N ARG A 395 7.76 10.24 -6.86
CA ARG A 395 9.20 10.04 -6.73
C ARG A 395 9.76 10.69 -5.46
N GLU A 396 9.33 11.91 -5.13
CA GLU A 396 9.71 12.58 -3.91
C GLU A 396 9.23 11.81 -2.66
N ASN A 397 7.96 11.37 -2.66
CA ASN A 397 7.38 10.61 -1.56
C ASN A 397 8.10 9.27 -1.37
N TYR A 398 8.37 8.52 -2.46
CA TYR A 398 9.09 7.25 -2.41
C TYR A 398 10.49 7.43 -1.80
N SER A 399 11.27 8.39 -2.30
CA SER A 399 12.64 8.64 -1.84
C SER A 399 12.75 9.18 -0.42
N ARG A 400 11.63 9.64 0.15
CA ARG A 400 11.55 10.18 1.53
C ARG A 400 10.74 9.27 2.45
N ARG A 401 10.41 8.06 2.03
CA ARG A 401 9.48 7.18 2.75
C ARG A 401 9.87 6.95 4.20
N PHE A 402 11.15 6.81 4.49
CA PHE A 402 11.67 6.54 5.83
C PHE A 402 12.22 7.78 6.55
N ARG A 403 12.10 8.96 5.97
CA ARG A 403 12.53 10.20 6.63
C ARG A 403 11.50 10.69 7.64
N ILE A 404 11.97 11.37 8.66
CA ILE A 404 11.10 12.09 9.60
C ILE A 404 10.33 13.15 8.80
N ARG A 405 9.00 13.18 8.97
CA ARG A 405 8.15 14.28 8.53
C ARG A 405 7.98 15.23 9.72
N PHE A 406 8.47 16.45 9.57
CA PHE A 406 8.29 17.49 10.58
C PHE A 406 6.91 18.14 10.43
N PRO A 407 6.30 18.64 11.53
CA PRO A 407 5.07 19.41 11.45
C PRO A 407 5.22 20.58 10.48
N ASN A 408 4.22 20.76 9.59
CA ASN A 408 4.19 21.81 8.56
C ASN A 408 5.37 21.76 7.57
N GLU A 409 6.04 20.63 7.42
CA GLU A 409 7.05 20.46 6.38
C GLU A 409 6.39 20.39 5.01
N GLU A 410 6.71 21.36 4.16
CA GLU A 410 6.25 21.42 2.78
C GLU A 410 7.31 20.89 1.83
N LEU A 411 6.96 19.86 1.07
CA LEU A 411 7.88 19.24 0.13
C LEU A 411 7.94 20.01 -1.19
N PRO A 412 9.13 20.30 -1.73
CA PRO A 412 9.32 21.24 -2.83
C PRO A 412 8.93 20.70 -4.22
N ALA A 413 8.81 19.39 -4.41
CA ALA A 413 8.59 18.81 -5.73
C ALA A 413 7.27 19.26 -6.35
N ALA A 414 7.30 19.58 -7.66
CA ALA A 414 6.17 20.03 -8.46
C ALA A 414 5.55 21.37 -8.01
N ARG A 415 6.27 22.20 -7.27
CA ARG A 415 5.84 23.53 -6.81
C ARG A 415 6.56 24.65 -7.59
N PRO A 416 5.93 25.83 -7.82
CA PRO A 416 4.49 26.08 -7.66
C PRO A 416 3.67 25.36 -8.75
N LEU A 417 2.45 24.90 -8.43
CA LEU A 417 1.53 24.32 -9.41
C LEU A 417 0.42 25.32 -9.79
N LYS A 418 -0.24 25.88 -8.79
CA LYS A 418 -1.21 26.98 -8.93
C LYS A 418 -0.80 28.12 -8.03
N THR A 419 -1.01 29.35 -8.49
CA THR A 419 -0.67 30.56 -7.75
C THR A 419 -1.85 31.52 -7.70
N THR A 420 -1.90 32.34 -6.67
CA THR A 420 -2.86 33.45 -6.60
C THR A 420 -2.40 34.60 -7.48
N PRO A 421 -3.31 35.52 -7.89
CA PRO A 421 -2.95 36.72 -8.67
C PRO A 421 -1.93 37.64 -7.98
N VAL A 422 -1.73 37.51 -6.66
CA VAL A 422 -0.81 38.32 -5.89
C VAL A 422 0.49 37.57 -5.55
N TYR A 423 0.67 36.36 -6.06
CA TYR A 423 1.81 35.49 -5.77
C TYR A 423 3.16 36.18 -5.94
N ASP A 424 3.39 36.84 -7.09
CA ASP A 424 4.68 37.49 -7.37
C ASP A 424 4.98 38.66 -6.42
N ARG A 425 3.94 39.38 -5.96
CA ARG A 425 4.11 40.43 -4.94
C ARG A 425 4.45 39.85 -3.60
N MET A 426 3.79 38.77 -3.19
CA MET A 426 4.05 38.08 -1.93
C MET A 426 5.44 37.42 -1.94
N GLN A 427 5.86 36.89 -3.08
CA GLN A 427 7.20 36.29 -3.24
C GLN A 427 8.31 37.29 -2.93
N ALA A 428 8.12 38.58 -3.24
CA ALA A 428 9.08 39.64 -2.93
C ALA A 428 9.29 39.86 -1.41
N GLU A 429 8.32 39.50 -0.59
CA GLU A 429 8.36 39.59 0.87
C GLU A 429 8.92 38.31 1.52
N ASN A 430 9.36 37.33 0.71
CA ASN A 430 9.97 36.08 1.16
C ASN A 430 9.10 35.29 2.19
N PRO A 431 7.83 34.99 1.90
CA PRO A 431 6.92 34.31 2.81
C PRO A 431 7.26 32.83 2.94
N LEU A 432 6.70 32.18 3.96
CA LEU A 432 6.64 30.73 4.03
C LEU A 432 5.43 30.26 3.23
N TRP A 433 5.68 29.49 2.17
CA TRP A 433 4.65 28.97 1.30
C TRP A 433 4.15 27.60 1.77
N GLY A 434 2.82 27.46 1.87
CA GLY A 434 2.12 26.17 2.01
C GLY A 434 1.46 25.75 0.70
N ASP A 435 1.25 24.46 0.52
CA ASP A 435 0.52 23.87 -0.60
C ASP A 435 -0.82 23.30 -0.12
N TYR A 436 -1.92 23.81 -0.65
CA TYR A 436 -3.23 23.23 -0.42
C TYR A 436 -3.92 22.90 -1.74
N CYS A 437 -4.11 21.60 -2.03
CA CYS A 437 -4.67 21.13 -3.30
C CYS A 437 -3.99 21.73 -4.53
N GLY A 438 -2.67 21.82 -4.50
CA GLY A 438 -1.83 22.38 -5.56
C GLY A 438 -1.80 23.91 -5.63
N LEU A 439 -2.48 24.63 -4.72
CA LEU A 439 -2.47 26.09 -4.66
C LEU A 439 -1.47 26.56 -3.61
N GLU A 440 -0.52 27.41 -4.05
CA GLU A 440 0.39 28.11 -3.14
C GLU A 440 -0.36 29.16 -2.32
N HIS A 441 -0.17 29.11 -1.01
CA HIS A 441 -0.66 30.13 -0.07
C HIS A 441 0.44 30.47 0.93
N ALA A 442 0.48 31.73 1.41
CA ALA A 442 1.41 32.21 2.41
C ALA A 442 0.80 32.20 3.80
#